data_08c35770b2c394dbcb8d1b60c5bd09b1
#
_entry.id   08c35770b2c394dbcb8d1b60c5bd09b1
#
_cell.length_a   1.000
_cell.length_b   1.000
_cell.length_c   1.000
_cell.angle_alpha   90.00
_cell.angle_beta   90.00
_cell.angle_gamma   90.00
#
_symmetry.space_group_name_H-M   'P 1'
#
loop_
_entity.id
_entity.type
_entity.pdbx_description
1 polymer ?
#
loop_
_entity_poly.entity_id
_entity_poly.type
_entity_poly.pdbx_seq_one_letter_code
_entity_poly.pdbx_strand_id
1 'polypeptide(L)'
;MMQTAQTPNGDSTPKPSRFLTQLTEAAQRHGRSGATADAIAQWCRLFILFHGKKHPQEMGRAEIAAYLDQIARTAKDALGAIENAHAALEFLYGTYLQRQLGELPRPRPPRLLDQVKQVMRLKHYALSTEQCYTQWIRRFILFHGKRHPRDMGAAELELFLSDLAVQGHVSASTQNQALNAIVFLYRDVLDMEIGRLDAVRARRPKRLPVVLAAEEVAKVLALVEGANGVLALMARLLYGCGLRLMECCRLRVKDIDLTRNQIMVRQGKGAKDRVVMLPKSVHDELQRQMDARRTLHERDLARGVARVELPDALERKYPSAARELGWQFLFASRQLSRCPRTGRLGRHHVHEASVQRAVGMAGAAAGLNKRIHCHTFRHSFATHLVERGIDLRTIQVLLGHESLETTMIYTHVARKGPAGVTSPLDTLPQVSAEEIRAAVEATERCAGGEVGNAAGSPYR
;
A
#
# COMPACT_ATOMS: atom_id res chain seq x y z
N MET A 1 -5.37 -44.79 26.44
CA MET A 1 -6.80 -44.58 26.74
C MET A 1 -7.21 -43.28 26.06
N MET A 2 -7.83 -43.44 24.91
CA MET A 2 -8.38 -42.32 24.10
C MET A 2 -9.77 -41.98 24.66
N GLN A 3 -9.95 -40.73 25.03
CA GLN A 3 -11.30 -40.19 25.28
C GLN A 3 -11.72 -39.33 24.07
N THR A 4 -12.70 -39.86 23.37
CA THR A 4 -13.43 -39.21 22.28
C THR A 4 -14.29 -38.08 22.84
N ALA A 5 -14.04 -36.85 22.40
CA ALA A 5 -14.90 -35.71 22.64
C ALA A 5 -16.07 -35.73 21.64
N GLN A 6 -17.27 -35.88 22.16
CA GLN A 6 -18.54 -35.77 21.45
C GLN A 6 -18.80 -34.31 21.02
N THR A 7 -19.11 -34.10 19.75
CA THR A 7 -19.72 -32.90 19.20
C THR A 7 -21.16 -32.74 19.70
N PRO A 8 -21.58 -31.58 20.19
CA PRO A 8 -23.01 -31.31 20.44
C PRO A 8 -23.66 -30.88 19.13
N ASN A 9 -24.41 -31.77 18.53
CA ASN A 9 -25.52 -31.43 17.64
C ASN A 9 -26.62 -30.76 18.44
N GLY A 10 -26.95 -29.55 18.09
CA GLY A 10 -28.05 -28.80 18.66
C GLY A 10 -28.39 -27.62 17.80
N ASP A 11 -29.17 -27.87 16.75
CA ASP A 11 -29.87 -26.88 15.92
C ASP A 11 -30.91 -26.18 16.83
N SER A 12 -30.47 -25.13 17.55
CA SER A 12 -31.35 -24.26 18.35
C SER A 12 -31.49 -22.91 17.64
N THR A 13 -32.31 -22.90 16.59
CA THR A 13 -32.97 -21.67 16.17
C THR A 13 -33.74 -21.12 17.36
N PRO A 14 -33.38 -19.93 17.87
CA PRO A 14 -34.11 -19.36 19.01
C PRO A 14 -35.58 -19.14 18.63
N LYS A 15 -36.49 -19.72 19.38
CA LYS A 15 -37.94 -19.56 19.19
C LYS A 15 -38.26 -18.08 18.95
N PRO A 16 -38.99 -17.72 17.90
CA PRO A 16 -39.36 -16.33 17.63
C PRO A 16 -40.12 -15.78 18.88
N SER A 17 -39.80 -14.54 19.24
CA SER A 17 -40.51 -13.89 20.35
C SER A 17 -42.01 -13.85 20.01
N ARG A 18 -42.88 -14.03 20.97
CA ARG A 18 -44.36 -13.98 20.81
C ARG A 18 -44.82 -12.78 19.97
N PHE A 19 -44.12 -11.66 20.11
CA PHE A 19 -44.35 -10.44 19.33
C PHE A 19 -44.10 -10.63 17.83
N LEU A 20 -42.96 -11.23 17.43
CA LEU A 20 -42.65 -11.45 16.04
C LEU A 20 -43.56 -12.45 15.36
N THR A 21 -44.01 -13.49 16.07
CA THR A 21 -44.98 -14.45 15.59
C THR A 21 -46.34 -13.75 15.32
N GLN A 22 -46.82 -12.94 16.26
CA GLN A 22 -48.04 -12.15 16.08
C GLN A 22 -47.93 -11.15 14.92
N LEU A 23 -46.77 -10.56 14.71
CA LEU A 23 -46.51 -9.64 13.60
C LEU A 23 -46.57 -10.37 12.24
N THR A 24 -45.99 -11.58 12.13
CA THR A 24 -46.07 -12.43 10.93
C THR A 24 -47.53 -12.80 10.64
N GLU A 25 -48.29 -13.28 11.63
CA GLU A 25 -49.70 -13.61 11.48
C GLU A 25 -50.54 -12.38 11.06
N ALA A 26 -50.26 -11.22 11.63
CA ALA A 26 -50.94 -9.98 11.25
C ALA A 26 -50.62 -9.60 9.79
N ALA A 27 -49.36 -9.74 9.32
CA ALA A 27 -49.00 -9.48 7.95
C ALA A 27 -49.70 -10.42 6.95
N GLN A 28 -49.83 -11.69 7.31
CA GLN A 28 -50.59 -12.66 6.52
C GLN A 28 -52.09 -12.33 6.45
N ARG A 29 -52.70 -11.95 7.58
CA ARG A 29 -54.09 -11.49 7.60
C ARG A 29 -54.38 -10.24 6.76
N HIS A 30 -53.37 -9.41 6.56
CA HIS A 30 -53.44 -8.25 5.63
C HIS A 30 -53.04 -8.60 4.19
N GLY A 31 -53.09 -9.87 3.79
CA GLY A 31 -52.91 -10.32 2.42
C GLY A 31 -51.46 -10.37 1.93
N ARG A 32 -50.48 -10.32 2.85
CA ARG A 32 -49.05 -10.51 2.47
C ARG A 32 -48.74 -12.00 2.33
N SER A 33 -47.97 -12.35 1.28
CA SER A 33 -47.48 -13.72 1.13
C SER A 33 -46.65 -14.16 2.35
N GLY A 34 -46.56 -15.47 2.62
CA GLY A 34 -45.75 -15.98 3.74
C GLY A 34 -44.30 -15.46 3.71
N ALA A 35 -43.66 -15.51 2.55
CA ALA A 35 -42.29 -15.00 2.38
C ALA A 35 -42.16 -13.50 2.67
N THR A 36 -43.16 -12.68 2.28
CA THR A 36 -43.19 -11.24 2.57
C THR A 36 -43.42 -11.00 4.07
N ALA A 37 -44.30 -11.75 4.71
CA ALA A 37 -44.58 -11.66 6.15
C ALA A 37 -43.35 -12.01 7.00
N ASP A 38 -42.62 -13.04 6.62
CA ASP A 38 -41.33 -13.43 7.24
C ASP A 38 -40.25 -12.35 7.05
N ALA A 39 -40.16 -11.77 5.87
CA ALA A 39 -39.23 -10.66 5.61
C ALA A 39 -39.55 -9.44 6.47
N ILE A 40 -40.83 -9.08 6.62
CA ILE A 40 -41.27 -7.99 7.52
C ILE A 40 -40.84 -8.29 8.97
N ALA A 41 -41.13 -9.49 9.47
CA ALA A 41 -40.74 -9.90 10.81
C ALA A 41 -39.22 -9.87 11.01
N GLN A 42 -38.46 -10.29 10.01
CA GLN A 42 -36.97 -10.26 10.05
C GLN A 42 -36.43 -8.82 10.16
N TRP A 43 -36.92 -7.89 9.34
CA TRP A 43 -36.49 -6.50 9.40
C TRP A 43 -36.88 -5.83 10.72
N CYS A 44 -38.07 -6.12 11.24
CA CYS A 44 -38.49 -5.64 12.55
C CYS A 44 -37.66 -6.24 13.70
N ARG A 45 -37.27 -7.51 13.59
CA ARG A 45 -36.33 -8.15 14.51
C ARG A 45 -35.00 -7.44 14.55
N LEU A 46 -34.41 -7.14 13.38
CA LEU A 46 -33.13 -6.43 13.27
C LEU A 46 -33.23 -5.01 13.86
N PHE A 47 -34.33 -4.31 13.63
CA PHE A 47 -34.61 -3.01 14.23
C PHE A 47 -34.65 -3.06 15.79
N ILE A 48 -35.34 -4.03 16.35
CA ILE A 48 -35.42 -4.26 17.80
C ILE A 48 -34.03 -4.59 18.38
N LEU A 49 -33.27 -5.44 17.71
CA LEU A 49 -31.90 -5.81 18.10
C LEU A 49 -30.95 -4.61 18.05
N PHE A 50 -31.05 -3.79 17.03
CA PHE A 50 -30.22 -2.59 16.85
C PHE A 50 -30.42 -1.62 18.04
N HIS A 51 -31.62 -1.51 18.57
CA HIS A 51 -31.94 -0.68 19.74
C HIS A 51 -31.88 -1.42 21.07
N GLY A 52 -31.07 -2.48 21.19
CA GLY A 52 -30.85 -3.18 22.47
C GLY A 52 -32.07 -3.90 23.01
N LYS A 53 -32.92 -4.47 22.12
CA LYS A 53 -34.18 -5.17 22.44
C LYS A 53 -35.26 -4.27 23.07
N LYS A 54 -35.21 -2.97 22.81
CA LYS A 54 -36.27 -2.02 23.24
C LYS A 54 -37.57 -2.35 22.51
N HIS A 55 -38.69 -2.21 23.22
CA HIS A 55 -39.99 -2.51 22.62
C HIS A 55 -40.41 -1.45 21.58
N PRO A 56 -40.94 -1.83 20.38
CA PRO A 56 -41.30 -0.88 19.34
C PRO A 56 -42.26 0.23 19.74
N GLN A 57 -43.16 -0.04 20.73
CA GLN A 57 -44.05 0.99 21.27
C GLN A 57 -43.32 2.14 21.96
N GLU A 58 -42.09 1.91 22.45
CA GLU A 58 -41.26 2.91 23.14
C GLU A 58 -40.32 3.64 22.19
N MET A 59 -40.33 3.26 20.90
CA MET A 59 -39.49 3.83 19.85
C MET A 59 -40.33 4.69 18.90
N GLY A 60 -39.69 5.63 18.23
CA GLY A 60 -40.37 6.54 17.32
C GLY A 60 -39.48 6.92 16.09
N ARG A 61 -39.77 8.09 15.49
CA ARG A 61 -39.11 8.58 14.30
C ARG A 61 -37.58 8.67 14.44
N ALA A 62 -37.08 9.03 15.60
CA ALA A 62 -35.63 9.18 15.83
C ALA A 62 -34.92 7.84 15.77
N GLU A 63 -35.50 6.80 16.38
CA GLU A 63 -34.97 5.45 16.36
C GLU A 63 -35.05 4.84 14.95
N ILE A 64 -36.17 5.07 14.26
CA ILE A 64 -36.31 4.64 12.84
C ILE A 64 -35.25 5.30 11.95
N ALA A 65 -35.07 6.62 12.10
CA ALA A 65 -34.04 7.35 11.35
C ALA A 65 -32.64 6.78 11.61
N ALA A 66 -32.27 6.56 12.88
CA ALA A 66 -30.97 6.01 13.25
C ALA A 66 -30.73 4.61 12.68
N TYR A 67 -31.75 3.75 12.68
CA TYR A 67 -31.66 2.41 12.13
C TYR A 67 -31.51 2.41 10.60
N LEU A 68 -32.35 3.20 9.91
CA LEU A 68 -32.27 3.32 8.45
C LEU A 68 -30.97 3.98 7.99
N ASP A 69 -30.44 4.96 8.73
CA ASP A 69 -29.12 5.54 8.50
C ASP A 69 -27.99 4.52 8.70
N GLN A 70 -28.12 3.60 9.65
CA GLN A 70 -27.18 2.51 9.85
C GLN A 70 -27.21 1.54 8.66
N ILE A 71 -28.39 1.15 8.18
CA ILE A 71 -28.55 0.30 6.99
C ILE A 71 -27.90 0.99 5.77
N ALA A 72 -28.18 2.28 5.57
CA ALA A 72 -27.60 3.07 4.49
C ALA A 72 -26.06 3.04 4.47
N ARG A 73 -25.43 2.91 5.64
CA ARG A 73 -23.97 2.90 5.80
C ARG A 73 -23.36 1.50 5.69
N THR A 74 -24.08 0.45 6.04
CA THR A 74 -23.50 -0.89 6.24
C THR A 74 -23.98 -1.94 5.24
N ALA A 75 -25.13 -1.77 4.62
CA ALA A 75 -25.67 -2.75 3.70
C ALA A 75 -24.91 -2.72 2.35
N LYS A 76 -24.62 -3.90 1.78
CA LYS A 76 -24.02 -4.04 0.45
C LYS A 76 -24.91 -3.46 -0.66
N ASP A 77 -26.22 -3.77 -0.60
CA ASP A 77 -27.25 -3.12 -1.38
C ASP A 77 -28.07 -2.19 -0.48
N ALA A 78 -27.56 -0.98 -0.30
CA ALA A 78 -28.17 -0.02 0.61
C ALA A 78 -29.58 0.43 0.14
N LEU A 79 -29.82 0.52 -1.16
CA LEU A 79 -31.12 0.93 -1.70
C LEU A 79 -32.19 -0.11 -1.41
N GLY A 80 -31.99 -1.35 -1.84
CA GLY A 80 -32.97 -2.43 -1.63
C GLY A 80 -33.16 -2.74 -0.12
N ALA A 81 -32.09 -2.68 0.68
CA ALA A 81 -32.16 -2.88 2.13
C ALA A 81 -32.98 -1.77 2.83
N ILE A 82 -32.80 -0.49 2.43
CA ILE A 82 -33.57 0.63 2.96
C ILE A 82 -35.04 0.50 2.59
N GLU A 83 -35.35 0.18 1.32
CA GLU A 83 -36.72 0.02 0.87
C GLU A 83 -37.45 -1.09 1.63
N ASN A 84 -36.82 -2.26 1.77
CA ASN A 84 -37.37 -3.39 2.51
C ASN A 84 -37.55 -3.08 4.00
N ALA A 85 -36.56 -2.47 4.65
CA ALA A 85 -36.66 -2.07 6.04
C ALA A 85 -37.72 -0.99 6.27
N HIS A 86 -37.83 -0.01 5.36
CA HIS A 86 -38.81 1.05 5.40
C HIS A 86 -40.22 0.49 5.28
N ALA A 87 -40.47 -0.38 4.29
CA ALA A 87 -41.77 -1.04 4.13
C ALA A 87 -42.15 -1.90 5.35
N ALA A 88 -41.20 -2.57 5.96
CA ALA A 88 -41.43 -3.35 7.18
C ALA A 88 -41.78 -2.45 8.37
N LEU A 89 -41.11 -1.31 8.53
CA LEU A 89 -41.39 -0.35 9.60
C LEU A 89 -42.71 0.42 9.37
N GLU A 90 -43.04 0.73 8.11
CA GLU A 90 -44.37 1.28 7.77
C GLU A 90 -45.50 0.31 8.16
N PHE A 91 -45.34 -0.98 7.85
CA PHE A 91 -46.30 -2.00 8.28
C PHE A 91 -46.36 -2.12 9.81
N LEU A 92 -45.21 -2.15 10.47
CA LEU A 92 -45.12 -2.27 11.93
C LEU A 92 -45.87 -1.13 12.65
N TYR A 93 -45.54 0.12 12.28
CA TYR A 93 -46.09 1.28 12.97
C TYR A 93 -47.49 1.69 12.45
N GLY A 94 -47.68 1.70 11.13
CA GLY A 94 -48.93 2.14 10.52
C GLY A 94 -50.05 1.12 10.64
N THR A 95 -49.75 -0.18 10.40
CA THR A 95 -50.78 -1.22 10.34
C THR A 95 -50.91 -2.00 11.65
N TYR A 96 -49.76 -2.52 12.17
CA TYR A 96 -49.80 -3.41 13.34
C TYR A 96 -49.97 -2.66 14.66
N LEU A 97 -49.16 -1.63 14.91
CA LEU A 97 -49.25 -0.82 16.13
C LEU A 97 -50.26 0.31 16.06
N GLN A 98 -50.83 0.59 14.87
CA GLN A 98 -51.77 1.66 14.57
C GLN A 98 -51.31 3.03 15.11
N ARG A 99 -50.01 3.28 15.06
CA ARG A 99 -49.36 4.49 15.56
C ARG A 99 -48.96 5.40 14.40
N GLN A 100 -49.66 6.53 14.26
CA GLN A 100 -49.32 7.49 13.21
C GLN A 100 -48.05 8.26 13.54
N LEU A 101 -46.95 7.90 12.90
CA LEU A 101 -45.66 8.60 13.03
C LEU A 101 -45.43 9.63 11.90
N GLY A 102 -46.42 9.84 11.02
CA GLY A 102 -46.27 10.62 9.81
C GLY A 102 -45.36 9.92 8.80
N GLU A 103 -44.93 10.63 7.78
CA GLU A 103 -44.02 10.07 6.78
C GLU A 103 -42.69 9.65 7.42
N LEU A 104 -42.31 8.37 7.26
CA LEU A 104 -41.09 7.84 7.86
C LEU A 104 -39.86 8.41 7.16
N PRO A 105 -38.76 8.62 7.88
CA PRO A 105 -37.52 9.14 7.30
C PRO A 105 -36.97 8.19 6.24
N ARG A 106 -36.58 8.73 5.09
CA ARG A 106 -35.90 7.99 4.02
C ARG A 106 -34.48 8.48 3.90
N PRO A 107 -33.50 7.82 4.52
CA PRO A 107 -32.12 8.18 4.37
C PRO A 107 -31.68 8.00 2.91
N ARG A 108 -30.93 8.95 2.40
CA ARG A 108 -30.32 8.78 1.08
C ARG A 108 -29.14 7.84 1.23
N PRO A 109 -29.05 6.78 0.39
CA PRO A 109 -27.85 5.94 0.38
C PRO A 109 -26.63 6.81 0.14
N PRO A 110 -25.46 6.47 0.74
CA PRO A 110 -24.25 7.22 0.53
C PRO A 110 -23.93 7.26 -0.97
N ARG A 111 -23.45 8.41 -1.43
CA ARG A 111 -23.06 8.57 -2.86
C ARG A 111 -22.03 7.49 -3.22
N LEU A 112 -22.05 6.98 -4.44
CA LEU A 112 -21.18 5.91 -4.91
C LEU A 112 -19.70 6.15 -4.55
N LEU A 113 -19.18 7.36 -4.75
CA LEU A 113 -17.79 7.69 -4.39
C LEU A 113 -17.52 7.66 -2.89
N ASP A 114 -18.54 7.86 -2.05
CA ASP A 114 -18.40 7.74 -0.59
C ASP A 114 -18.44 6.26 -0.16
N GLN A 115 -19.21 5.42 -0.84
CA GLN A 115 -19.15 3.95 -0.69
C GLN A 115 -17.76 3.42 -1.06
N VAL A 116 -17.19 3.87 -2.18
CA VAL A 116 -15.80 3.53 -2.59
C VAL A 116 -14.81 3.85 -1.49
N LYS A 117 -14.84 5.09 -0.94
CA LYS A 117 -13.95 5.49 0.15
C LYS A 117 -14.15 4.63 1.41
N GLN A 118 -15.39 4.32 1.76
CA GLN A 118 -15.71 3.48 2.91
C GLN A 118 -15.15 2.08 2.77
N VAL A 119 -15.37 1.42 1.62
CA VAL A 119 -14.82 0.07 1.35
C VAL A 119 -13.29 0.08 1.35
N MET A 120 -12.65 1.11 0.77
CA MET A 120 -11.20 1.24 0.79
C MET A 120 -10.65 1.40 2.21
N ARG A 121 -11.34 2.16 3.08
CA ARG A 121 -10.96 2.34 4.47
C ARG A 121 -11.13 1.06 5.29
N LEU A 122 -12.19 0.30 5.05
CA LEU A 122 -12.39 -1.03 5.65
C LEU A 122 -11.28 -2.02 5.25
N LYS A 123 -10.78 -1.89 4.02
CA LYS A 123 -9.66 -2.71 3.50
C LYS A 123 -8.29 -2.09 3.79
N HIS A 124 -8.19 -1.08 4.65
CA HIS A 124 -6.95 -0.40 5.06
C HIS A 124 -6.10 0.17 3.91
N TYR A 125 -6.74 0.62 2.82
CA TYR A 125 -6.01 1.29 1.74
C TYR A 125 -5.43 2.64 2.19
N ALA A 126 -4.24 2.96 1.65
CA ALA A 126 -3.62 4.26 1.87
C ALA A 126 -4.47 5.40 1.31
N LEU A 127 -4.40 6.59 1.94
CA LEU A 127 -5.15 7.77 1.51
C LEU A 127 -4.85 8.15 0.04
N SER A 128 -3.59 8.04 -0.38
CA SER A 128 -3.19 8.32 -1.76
C SER A 128 -3.85 7.37 -2.76
N THR A 129 -4.02 6.09 -2.40
CA THR A 129 -4.73 5.10 -3.23
C THR A 129 -6.23 5.40 -3.26
N GLU A 130 -6.82 5.78 -2.10
CA GLU A 130 -8.22 6.21 -2.00
C GLU A 130 -8.49 7.40 -2.94
N GLN A 131 -7.63 8.43 -2.92
CA GLN A 131 -7.75 9.58 -3.81
C GLN A 131 -7.60 9.22 -5.28
N CYS A 132 -6.58 8.43 -5.61
CA CYS A 132 -6.30 7.99 -6.97
C CYS A 132 -7.48 7.17 -7.55
N TYR A 133 -7.97 6.17 -6.82
CA TYR A 133 -9.08 5.33 -7.27
C TYR A 133 -10.38 6.13 -7.41
N THR A 134 -10.67 6.99 -6.44
CA THR A 134 -11.85 7.87 -6.52
C THR A 134 -11.79 8.79 -7.74
N GLN A 135 -10.60 9.31 -8.09
CA GLN A 135 -10.41 10.16 -9.27
C GLN A 135 -10.62 9.38 -10.56
N TRP A 136 -10.07 8.16 -10.69
CA TRP A 136 -10.26 7.33 -11.88
C TRP A 136 -11.72 6.90 -12.07
N ILE A 137 -12.38 6.49 -10.99
CA ILE A 137 -13.82 6.14 -11.01
C ILE A 137 -14.66 7.35 -11.42
N ARG A 138 -14.36 8.54 -10.88
CA ARG A 138 -15.04 9.77 -11.30
C ARG A 138 -14.84 10.08 -12.78
N ARG A 139 -13.61 9.93 -13.31
CA ARG A 139 -13.31 10.12 -14.72
C ARG A 139 -14.09 9.15 -15.62
N PHE A 140 -14.14 7.88 -15.23
CA PHE A 140 -14.90 6.84 -15.91
C PHE A 140 -16.40 7.19 -16.01
N ILE A 141 -17.02 7.57 -14.90
CA ILE A 141 -18.43 7.98 -14.84
C ILE A 141 -18.69 9.22 -15.70
N LEU A 142 -17.80 10.21 -15.66
CA LEU A 142 -17.93 11.42 -16.46
C LEU A 142 -17.76 11.15 -17.96
N PHE A 143 -16.84 10.28 -18.34
CA PHE A 143 -16.60 9.87 -19.72
C PHE A 143 -17.86 9.27 -20.35
N HIS A 144 -18.63 8.48 -19.58
CA HIS A 144 -19.89 7.89 -20.03
C HIS A 144 -21.12 8.76 -19.69
N GLY A 145 -21.00 10.09 -19.67
CA GLY A 145 -22.14 11.00 -19.51
C GLY A 145 -22.88 10.87 -18.18
N LYS A 146 -22.18 10.51 -17.09
CA LYS A 146 -22.72 10.28 -15.74
C LYS A 146 -23.67 9.07 -15.63
N ARG A 147 -23.60 8.10 -16.55
CA ARG A 147 -24.31 6.82 -16.39
C ARG A 147 -23.84 6.14 -15.11
N HIS A 148 -24.78 5.43 -14.46
CA HIS A 148 -24.42 4.69 -13.25
C HIS A 148 -23.59 3.44 -13.61
N PRO A 149 -22.49 3.11 -12.89
CA PRO A 149 -21.66 1.95 -13.22
C PRO A 149 -22.39 0.61 -13.23
N ARG A 150 -23.52 0.46 -12.53
CA ARG A 150 -24.35 -0.75 -12.59
C ARG A 150 -24.97 -0.97 -13.99
N ASP A 151 -25.11 0.09 -14.78
CA ASP A 151 -25.67 0.07 -16.12
C ASP A 151 -24.58 0.01 -17.21
N MET A 152 -23.34 -0.25 -16.81
CA MET A 152 -22.15 -0.32 -17.65
C MET A 152 -21.41 -1.62 -17.40
N GLY A 153 -20.61 -2.07 -18.37
CA GLY A 153 -19.89 -3.34 -18.28
C GLY A 153 -18.50 -3.31 -18.92
N ALA A 154 -18.08 -4.46 -19.43
CA ALA A 154 -16.76 -4.63 -20.05
C ALA A 154 -16.56 -3.70 -21.27
N ALA A 155 -17.57 -3.56 -22.12
CA ALA A 155 -17.49 -2.73 -23.32
C ALA A 155 -17.22 -1.25 -23.01
N GLU A 156 -17.91 -0.69 -22.01
CA GLU A 156 -17.67 0.68 -21.58
C GLU A 156 -16.28 0.85 -20.94
N LEU A 157 -15.82 -0.16 -20.20
CA LEU A 157 -14.48 -0.13 -19.64
C LEU A 157 -13.40 -0.16 -20.73
N GLU A 158 -13.56 -1.01 -21.74
CA GLU A 158 -12.64 -1.09 -22.88
C GLU A 158 -12.60 0.21 -23.67
N LEU A 159 -13.76 0.82 -23.94
CA LEU A 159 -13.86 2.10 -24.61
C LEU A 159 -13.11 3.19 -23.83
N PHE A 160 -13.30 3.26 -22.52
CA PHE A 160 -12.60 4.23 -21.68
C PHE A 160 -11.08 4.02 -21.63
N LEU A 161 -10.62 2.76 -21.54
CA LEU A 161 -9.19 2.44 -21.54
C LEU A 161 -8.55 2.73 -22.90
N SER A 162 -9.26 2.49 -24.00
CA SER A 162 -8.84 2.81 -25.36
C SER A 162 -8.71 4.32 -25.55
N ASP A 163 -9.69 5.09 -25.08
CA ASP A 163 -9.64 6.56 -25.11
C ASP A 163 -8.43 7.10 -24.32
N LEU A 164 -8.18 6.56 -23.14
CA LEU A 164 -6.99 6.93 -22.33
C LEU A 164 -5.68 6.66 -23.08
N ALA A 165 -5.60 5.55 -23.83
CA ALA A 165 -4.40 5.20 -24.57
C ALA A 165 -4.22 6.06 -25.82
N VAL A 166 -5.30 6.23 -26.62
CA VAL A 166 -5.27 6.87 -27.95
C VAL A 166 -5.36 8.39 -27.83
N GLN A 167 -6.39 8.91 -27.16
CA GLN A 167 -6.60 10.35 -27.04
C GLN A 167 -5.84 10.95 -25.85
N GLY A 168 -5.83 10.24 -24.73
CA GLY A 168 -5.15 10.70 -23.50
C GLY A 168 -3.64 10.53 -23.52
N HIS A 169 -3.07 9.79 -24.48
CA HIS A 169 -1.63 9.48 -24.59
C HIS A 169 -1.00 9.05 -23.26
N VAL A 170 -1.78 8.37 -22.39
CA VAL A 170 -1.29 7.97 -21.06
C VAL A 170 -0.31 6.81 -21.13
N SER A 171 0.61 6.74 -20.19
CA SER A 171 1.52 5.59 -20.11
C SER A 171 0.77 4.30 -19.78
N ALA A 172 1.31 3.15 -20.19
CA ALA A 172 0.80 1.82 -19.83
C ALA A 172 0.60 1.64 -18.31
N SER A 173 1.45 2.27 -17.50
CA SER A 173 1.31 2.26 -16.03
C SER A 173 0.07 3.01 -15.57
N THR A 174 -0.23 4.15 -16.19
CA THR A 174 -1.38 4.99 -15.88
C THR A 174 -2.69 4.30 -16.31
N GLN A 175 -2.71 3.67 -17.50
CA GLN A 175 -3.84 2.89 -17.98
C GLN A 175 -4.15 1.70 -17.05
N ASN A 176 -3.11 0.95 -16.62
CA ASN A 176 -3.27 -0.15 -15.67
C ASN A 176 -3.75 0.33 -14.29
N GLN A 177 -3.39 1.55 -13.88
CA GLN A 177 -3.90 2.14 -12.64
C GLN A 177 -5.40 2.47 -12.73
N ALA A 178 -5.85 3.01 -13.87
CA ALA A 178 -7.27 3.25 -14.14
C ALA A 178 -8.05 1.92 -14.16
N LEU A 179 -7.55 0.91 -14.86
CA LEU A 179 -8.12 -0.43 -14.89
C LEU A 179 -8.31 -1.00 -13.47
N ASN A 180 -7.25 -0.99 -12.65
CA ASN A 180 -7.32 -1.51 -11.28
C ASN A 180 -8.36 -0.76 -10.43
N ALA A 181 -8.50 0.56 -10.60
CA ALA A 181 -9.49 1.35 -9.87
C ALA A 181 -10.92 0.98 -10.24
N ILE A 182 -11.19 0.72 -11.53
CA ILE A 182 -12.52 0.37 -12.02
C ILE A 182 -12.85 -1.09 -11.69
N VAL A 183 -11.89 -2.01 -11.82
CA VAL A 183 -12.06 -3.40 -11.36
C VAL A 183 -12.37 -3.45 -9.86
N PHE A 184 -11.70 -2.63 -9.05
CA PHE A 184 -12.02 -2.49 -7.63
C PHE A 184 -13.47 -2.00 -7.42
N LEU A 185 -13.92 -1.00 -8.18
CA LEU A 185 -15.29 -0.52 -8.09
C LEU A 185 -16.29 -1.64 -8.30
N TYR A 186 -16.17 -2.39 -9.39
CA TYR A 186 -17.13 -3.44 -9.72
C TYR A 186 -17.07 -4.61 -8.74
N ARG A 187 -15.88 -5.16 -8.50
CA ARG A 187 -15.69 -6.34 -7.67
C ARG A 187 -15.93 -6.09 -6.17
N ASP A 188 -15.37 -5.00 -5.64
CA ASP A 188 -15.30 -4.78 -4.19
C ASP A 188 -16.40 -3.86 -3.66
N VAL A 189 -17.00 -3.01 -4.50
CA VAL A 189 -18.00 -2.02 -4.09
C VAL A 189 -19.39 -2.37 -4.61
N LEU A 190 -19.50 -2.75 -5.89
CA LEU A 190 -20.78 -3.07 -6.53
C LEU A 190 -21.14 -4.56 -6.42
N ASP A 191 -20.20 -5.42 -6.05
CA ASP A 191 -20.34 -6.90 -6.00
C ASP A 191 -20.79 -7.47 -7.36
N MET A 192 -20.17 -6.98 -8.44
CA MET A 192 -20.48 -7.35 -9.82
C MET A 192 -19.23 -7.91 -10.51
N GLU A 193 -19.39 -8.96 -11.28
CA GLU A 193 -18.35 -9.45 -12.17
C GLU A 193 -18.34 -8.63 -13.45
N ILE A 194 -17.22 -8.01 -13.75
CA ILE A 194 -16.94 -7.51 -15.10
C ILE A 194 -16.53 -8.75 -15.89
N GLY A 195 -17.32 -9.11 -16.92
CA GLY A 195 -17.02 -10.23 -17.80
C GLY A 195 -15.55 -10.24 -18.27
N ARG A 196 -15.15 -11.24 -19.08
CA ARG A 196 -13.77 -11.32 -19.60
C ARG A 196 -13.38 -9.99 -20.21
N LEU A 197 -12.42 -9.34 -19.60
CA LEU A 197 -11.76 -8.17 -20.15
C LEU A 197 -10.71 -8.71 -21.13
N ASP A 198 -11.04 -8.75 -22.40
CA ASP A 198 -10.04 -8.90 -23.47
C ASP A 198 -9.16 -7.63 -23.56
N ALA A 199 -9.49 -6.63 -22.76
CA ALA A 199 -8.76 -5.39 -22.63
C ALA A 199 -7.37 -5.64 -22.06
N VAL A 200 -6.48 -5.63 -22.96
CA VAL A 200 -5.05 -5.69 -22.92
C VAL A 200 -4.52 -4.89 -21.74
N ARG A 201 -4.07 -5.57 -20.70
CA ARG A 201 -3.13 -4.96 -19.78
C ARG A 201 -1.96 -4.44 -20.62
N ALA A 202 -1.85 -3.13 -20.71
CA ALA A 202 -0.80 -2.52 -21.48
C ALA A 202 0.57 -3.05 -21.03
N ARG A 203 1.34 -3.60 -21.94
CA ARG A 203 2.68 -4.13 -21.66
C ARG A 203 3.59 -2.99 -21.22
N ARG A 204 4.17 -3.11 -20.05
CA ARG A 204 5.16 -2.13 -19.57
C ARG A 204 6.52 -2.49 -20.14
N PRO A 205 7.17 -1.61 -20.91
CA PRO A 205 8.56 -1.83 -21.26
C PRO A 205 9.42 -1.83 -20.00
N LYS A 206 10.24 -2.86 -19.81
CA LYS A 206 11.23 -2.92 -18.72
C LYS A 206 12.34 -1.91 -19.06
N ARG A 207 12.32 -0.75 -18.41
CA ARG A 207 13.40 0.23 -18.52
C ARG A 207 14.38 0.02 -17.38
N LEU A 208 15.67 0.04 -17.68
CA LEU A 208 16.70 0.04 -16.66
C LEU A 208 16.62 1.33 -15.83
N PRO A 209 16.81 1.25 -14.52
CA PRO A 209 16.80 2.43 -13.66
C PRO A 209 17.99 3.33 -13.96
N VAL A 210 17.80 4.63 -13.79
CA VAL A 210 18.88 5.61 -13.81
C VAL A 210 19.71 5.44 -12.54
N VAL A 211 21.01 5.25 -12.70
CA VAL A 211 21.99 5.14 -11.62
C VAL A 211 23.03 6.25 -11.78
N LEU A 212 23.42 6.84 -10.65
CA LEU A 212 24.48 7.84 -10.56
C LEU A 212 25.79 7.16 -10.15
N ALA A 213 26.90 7.61 -10.69
CA ALA A 213 28.24 7.26 -10.16
C ALA A 213 28.44 7.90 -8.76
N ALA A 214 29.40 7.42 -8.00
CA ALA A 214 29.65 7.92 -6.64
C ALA A 214 29.94 9.43 -6.62
N GLU A 215 30.71 9.93 -7.60
CA GLU A 215 31.05 11.34 -7.78
C GLU A 215 29.82 12.18 -8.14
N GLU A 216 28.94 11.64 -9.00
CA GLU A 216 27.67 12.29 -9.35
C GLU A 216 26.72 12.39 -8.13
N VAL A 217 26.67 11.31 -7.32
CA VAL A 217 25.90 11.33 -6.06
C VAL A 217 26.45 12.40 -5.12
N ALA A 218 27.76 12.45 -4.91
CA ALA A 218 28.40 13.44 -4.04
C ALA A 218 28.09 14.86 -4.51
N LYS A 219 28.19 15.14 -5.83
CA LYS A 219 27.87 16.43 -6.44
C LYS A 219 26.41 16.83 -6.21
N VAL A 220 25.47 15.92 -6.44
CA VAL A 220 24.03 16.19 -6.25
C VAL A 220 23.72 16.41 -4.78
N LEU A 221 24.25 15.61 -3.86
CA LEU A 221 24.03 15.77 -2.41
C LEU A 221 24.56 17.09 -1.89
N ALA A 222 25.71 17.57 -2.40
CA ALA A 222 26.27 18.88 -2.04
C ALA A 222 25.39 20.05 -2.52
N LEU A 223 24.62 19.88 -3.57
CA LEU A 223 23.74 20.89 -4.15
C LEU A 223 22.30 20.85 -3.62
N VAL A 224 21.95 19.84 -2.81
CA VAL A 224 20.61 19.82 -2.20
C VAL A 224 20.55 20.89 -1.13
N GLU A 225 19.78 21.92 -1.39
CA GLU A 225 19.49 22.99 -0.45
C GLU A 225 18.12 22.78 0.20
N GLY A 226 17.95 23.27 1.41
CA GLY A 226 16.69 23.20 2.12
C GLY A 226 16.67 24.00 3.41
N ALA A 227 15.49 24.20 3.94
CA ALA A 227 15.31 24.93 5.18
C ALA A 227 16.07 24.26 6.33
N ASN A 228 17.10 24.92 6.84
CA ASN A 228 17.95 24.46 7.93
C ASN A 228 18.67 23.12 7.66
N GLY A 229 18.99 22.81 6.41
CA GLY A 229 19.67 21.57 6.03
C GLY A 229 18.82 20.29 6.11
N VAL A 230 17.54 20.39 6.49
CA VAL A 230 16.66 19.24 6.67
C VAL A 230 16.52 18.43 5.38
N LEU A 231 16.34 19.08 4.23
CA LEU A 231 16.18 18.39 2.94
C LEU A 231 17.49 17.75 2.49
N ALA A 232 18.65 18.37 2.82
CA ALA A 232 19.96 17.79 2.56
C ALA A 232 20.18 16.50 3.38
N LEU A 233 19.86 16.52 4.68
CA LEU A 233 19.91 15.34 5.55
C LEU A 233 18.99 14.25 5.04
N MET A 234 17.76 14.58 4.62
CA MET A 234 16.84 13.60 4.04
C MET A 234 17.41 12.98 2.77
N ALA A 235 18.02 13.76 1.86
CA ALA A 235 18.66 13.25 0.65
C ALA A 235 19.83 12.29 0.97
N ARG A 236 20.65 12.62 1.99
CA ARG A 236 21.73 11.75 2.48
C ARG A 236 21.19 10.43 3.03
N LEU A 237 20.08 10.45 3.76
CA LEU A 237 19.44 9.22 4.25
C LEU A 237 18.81 8.40 3.12
N LEU A 238 18.22 9.04 2.11
CA LEU A 238 17.69 8.34 0.93
C LEU A 238 18.78 7.53 0.22
N TYR A 239 19.98 8.12 0.07
CA TYR A 239 21.12 7.42 -0.51
C TYR A 239 21.79 6.48 0.49
N GLY A 240 22.18 6.95 1.68
CA GLY A 240 23.01 6.20 2.62
C GLY A 240 22.32 5.00 3.26
N CYS A 241 20.97 5.02 3.33
CA CYS A 241 20.18 3.92 3.91
C CYS A 241 19.29 3.22 2.86
N GLY A 242 19.28 3.68 1.62
CA GLY A 242 18.43 3.14 0.56
C GLY A 242 16.93 3.29 0.82
N LEU A 243 16.50 4.28 1.59
CA LEU A 243 15.09 4.49 1.96
C LEU A 243 14.23 4.87 0.75
N ARG A 244 12.95 4.46 0.78
CA ARG A 244 11.94 5.08 -0.07
C ARG A 244 11.60 6.48 0.43
N LEU A 245 11.22 7.38 -0.46
CA LEU A 245 10.87 8.77 -0.10
C LEU A 245 9.89 8.83 1.07
N MET A 246 8.79 8.11 1.00
CA MET A 246 7.78 8.11 2.06
C MET A 246 8.23 7.43 3.35
N GLU A 247 9.14 6.46 3.28
CA GLU A 247 9.78 5.87 4.46
C GLU A 247 10.61 6.92 5.17
N CYS A 248 11.44 7.68 4.44
CA CYS A 248 12.22 8.79 4.98
C CYS A 248 11.33 9.88 5.58
N CYS A 249 10.30 10.33 4.87
CA CYS A 249 9.37 11.35 5.38
C CYS A 249 8.68 10.93 6.68
N ARG A 250 8.34 9.63 6.81
CA ARG A 250 7.58 9.08 7.93
C ARG A 250 8.42 8.59 9.10
N LEU A 251 9.74 8.74 9.06
CA LEU A 251 10.61 8.39 10.19
C LEU A 251 10.15 9.13 11.46
N ARG A 252 10.08 8.39 12.55
CA ARG A 252 9.78 8.93 13.87
C ARG A 252 11.05 9.03 14.70
N VAL A 253 11.04 9.89 15.71
CA VAL A 253 12.21 10.07 16.60
C VAL A 253 12.69 8.73 17.18
N LYS A 254 11.77 7.87 17.59
CA LYS A 254 12.08 6.55 18.18
C LYS A 254 12.61 5.52 17.18
N ASP A 255 12.54 5.80 15.87
CA ASP A 255 12.99 4.86 14.84
C ASP A 255 14.51 4.97 14.60
N ILE A 256 15.16 5.96 15.21
CA ILE A 256 16.59 6.23 15.11
C ILE A 256 17.31 5.67 16.32
N ASP A 257 18.27 4.79 16.07
CA ASP A 257 19.20 4.27 17.10
C ASP A 257 20.63 4.67 16.72
N LEU A 258 21.10 5.78 17.29
CA LEU A 258 22.46 6.29 17.09
C LEU A 258 23.51 5.35 17.70
N THR A 259 23.17 4.67 18.80
CA THR A 259 24.10 3.79 19.51
C THR A 259 24.42 2.55 18.67
N ARG A 260 23.39 1.96 18.06
CA ARG A 260 23.54 0.76 17.21
C ARG A 260 23.80 1.08 15.75
N ASN A 261 23.83 2.35 15.37
CA ASN A 261 23.92 2.79 13.96
C ASN A 261 22.83 2.19 13.07
N GLN A 262 21.58 2.27 13.52
CA GLN A 262 20.44 1.63 12.87
C GLN A 262 19.23 2.54 12.77
N ILE A 263 18.45 2.32 11.71
CA ILE A 263 17.12 2.91 11.53
C ILE A 263 16.10 1.78 11.42
N MET A 264 15.03 1.85 12.22
CA MET A 264 13.87 0.98 12.10
C MET A 264 12.90 1.56 11.07
N VAL A 265 12.79 0.94 9.92
CA VAL A 265 11.81 1.31 8.90
C VAL A 265 10.52 0.54 9.16
N ARG A 266 9.49 1.26 9.60
CA ARG A 266 8.19 0.67 9.94
C ARG A 266 7.23 0.71 8.76
N GLN A 267 6.36 -0.30 8.69
CA GLN A 267 5.29 -0.39 7.70
C GLN A 267 5.78 -0.13 6.26
N GLY A 268 6.88 -0.77 5.89
CA GLY A 268 7.34 -0.80 4.50
C GLY A 268 6.26 -1.36 3.57
N LYS A 269 6.53 -1.44 2.28
CA LYS A 269 5.62 -2.09 1.32
C LYS A 269 5.29 -3.51 1.80
N GLY A 270 4.00 -3.85 1.98
CA GLY A 270 3.56 -5.11 2.56
C GLY A 270 3.52 -5.14 4.10
N ALA A 271 3.54 -3.99 4.78
CA ALA A 271 3.47 -3.84 6.25
C ALA A 271 4.57 -4.58 7.04
N LYS A 272 5.73 -4.83 6.42
CA LYS A 272 6.88 -5.48 7.07
C LYS A 272 7.86 -4.43 7.58
N ASP A 273 8.23 -4.55 8.85
CA ASP A 273 9.30 -3.76 9.45
C ASP A 273 10.67 -4.32 9.03
N ARG A 274 11.66 -3.44 8.90
CA ARG A 274 13.06 -3.82 8.65
C ARG A 274 14.02 -2.85 9.31
N VAL A 275 15.22 -3.34 9.58
CA VAL A 275 16.32 -2.52 10.07
C VAL A 275 17.26 -2.22 8.91
N VAL A 276 17.71 -0.96 8.80
CA VAL A 276 18.73 -0.55 7.84
C VAL A 276 19.88 0.14 8.59
N MET A 277 21.09 0.13 7.98
CA MET A 277 22.23 0.82 8.54
C MET A 277 22.01 2.34 8.56
N LEU A 278 22.54 3.00 9.58
CA LEU A 278 22.65 4.45 9.69
C LEU A 278 24.12 4.86 9.47
N PRO A 279 24.43 5.64 8.42
CA PRO A 279 25.80 6.10 8.20
C PRO A 279 26.28 7.02 9.33
N LYS A 280 27.49 6.75 9.85
CA LYS A 280 28.10 7.57 10.91
C LYS A 280 28.28 9.03 10.50
N SER A 281 28.51 9.29 9.23
CA SER A 281 28.73 10.64 8.68
C SER A 281 27.55 11.60 8.83
N VAL A 282 26.34 11.10 9.14
CA VAL A 282 25.15 11.93 9.36
C VAL A 282 24.73 12.02 10.83
N HIS A 283 25.50 11.44 11.76
CA HIS A 283 25.13 11.38 13.19
C HIS A 283 24.94 12.76 13.80
N ASP A 284 25.89 13.68 13.62
CA ASP A 284 25.82 15.03 14.21
C ASP A 284 24.66 15.83 13.66
N GLU A 285 24.39 15.71 12.35
CA GLU A 285 23.26 16.38 11.73
C GLU A 285 21.94 15.80 12.22
N LEU A 286 21.88 14.49 12.37
CA LEU A 286 20.71 13.80 12.86
C LEU A 286 20.42 14.11 14.33
N GLN A 287 21.47 14.20 15.15
CA GLN A 287 21.34 14.63 16.55
C GLN A 287 20.79 16.07 16.61
N ARG A 288 21.36 17.02 15.86
CA ARG A 288 20.82 18.38 15.76
C ARG A 288 19.36 18.42 15.31
N GLN A 289 18.98 17.55 14.35
CA GLN A 289 17.59 17.45 13.91
C GLN A 289 16.68 16.91 15.02
N MET A 290 17.13 15.93 15.80
CA MET A 290 16.37 15.39 16.94
C MET A 290 16.17 16.44 18.03
N ASP A 291 17.18 17.25 18.32
CA ASP A 291 17.11 18.32 19.31
C ASP A 291 16.20 19.46 18.84
N ALA A 292 16.29 19.85 17.59
CA ALA A 292 15.37 20.82 16.98
C ALA A 292 13.92 20.30 17.01
N ARG A 293 13.73 18.99 16.82
CA ARG A 293 12.40 18.36 16.88
C ARG A 293 11.87 18.35 18.33
N ARG A 294 12.72 18.11 19.32
CA ARG A 294 12.35 18.19 20.74
C ARG A 294 11.86 19.59 21.09
N THR A 295 12.64 20.62 20.77
CA THR A 295 12.26 22.03 21.02
C THR A 295 10.94 22.41 20.33
N LEU A 296 10.73 21.97 19.08
CA LEU A 296 9.48 22.21 18.38
C LEU A 296 8.31 21.45 19.04
N HIS A 297 8.55 20.24 19.55
CA HIS A 297 7.55 19.44 20.24
C HIS A 297 7.10 20.09 21.56
N GLU A 298 8.01 20.62 22.34
CA GLU A 298 7.72 21.36 23.58
C GLU A 298 6.83 22.58 23.32
N ARG A 299 7.13 23.33 22.25
CA ARG A 299 6.28 24.43 21.80
C ARG A 299 4.89 23.98 21.38
N ASP A 300 4.78 22.85 20.68
CA ASP A 300 3.51 22.26 20.27
C ASP A 300 2.71 21.74 21.47
N LEU A 301 3.39 21.19 22.49
CA LEU A 301 2.76 20.79 23.76
C LEU A 301 2.17 21.99 24.50
N ALA A 302 2.94 23.09 24.63
CA ALA A 302 2.46 24.31 25.28
C ALA A 302 1.23 24.93 24.57
N ARG A 303 1.09 24.69 23.25
CA ARG A 303 -0.06 25.14 22.44
C ARG A 303 -1.21 24.11 22.38
N GLY A 304 -1.08 22.96 23.02
CA GLY A 304 -2.08 21.88 22.97
C GLY A 304 -2.20 21.15 21.63
N VAL A 305 -1.26 21.36 20.69
CA VAL A 305 -1.33 20.82 19.31
C VAL A 305 -0.28 19.75 19.02
N ALA A 306 0.44 19.27 20.04
CA ALA A 306 1.50 18.28 19.91
C ALA A 306 0.97 16.84 19.67
N ARG A 307 -0.01 16.69 18.80
CA ARG A 307 -0.60 15.41 18.50
C ARG A 307 -0.22 14.95 17.10
N VAL A 308 0.19 13.67 16.99
CA VAL A 308 0.50 13.02 15.71
C VAL A 308 -0.45 11.84 15.51
N GLU A 309 -0.79 11.54 14.26
CA GLU A 309 -1.54 10.34 13.96
C GLU A 309 -0.70 9.08 14.17
N LEU A 310 -1.26 8.13 14.90
CA LEU A 310 -0.68 6.81 15.11
C LEU A 310 -1.22 5.83 14.07
N PRO A 311 -0.44 4.78 13.70
CA PRO A 311 -0.93 3.72 12.85
C PRO A 311 -2.07 2.94 13.51
N ASP A 312 -3.10 2.61 12.72
CA ASP A 312 -4.19 1.69 13.05
C ASP A 312 -4.84 1.89 14.44
N ALA A 313 -4.95 0.81 15.21
CA ALA A 313 -5.59 0.82 16.53
C ALA A 313 -4.67 1.29 17.68
N LEU A 314 -3.42 1.70 17.39
CA LEU A 314 -2.46 2.09 18.44
C LEU A 314 -2.94 3.27 19.27
N GLU A 315 -3.71 4.19 18.70
CA GLU A 315 -4.25 5.32 19.45
C GLU A 315 -5.24 4.87 20.55
N ARG A 316 -5.98 3.76 20.34
CA ARG A 316 -6.85 3.18 21.35
C ARG A 316 -6.06 2.42 22.40
N LYS A 317 -5.00 1.71 21.98
CA LYS A 317 -4.16 0.92 22.90
C LYS A 317 -3.26 1.80 23.76
N TYR A 318 -2.74 2.90 23.19
CA TYR A 318 -1.81 3.83 23.84
C TYR A 318 -2.27 5.29 23.65
N PRO A 319 -3.26 5.77 24.43
CA PRO A 319 -3.86 7.10 24.23
C PRO A 319 -2.90 8.27 24.38
N SER A 320 -1.83 8.13 25.20
CA SER A 320 -0.79 9.14 25.42
C SER A 320 0.24 9.19 24.29
N ALA A 321 0.47 8.06 23.61
CA ALA A 321 1.56 7.91 22.65
C ALA A 321 1.53 8.95 21.51
N ALA A 322 0.33 9.39 21.10
CA ALA A 322 0.19 10.44 20.09
C ALA A 322 0.84 11.78 20.48
N ARG A 323 1.07 12.02 21.78
CA ARG A 323 1.69 13.22 22.32
C ARG A 323 3.16 13.02 22.74
N GLU A 324 3.66 11.81 22.75
CA GLU A 324 5.04 11.50 23.14
C GLU A 324 6.02 11.89 22.02
N LEU A 325 7.20 12.42 22.41
CA LEU A 325 8.25 12.83 21.47
C LEU A 325 8.68 11.68 20.56
N GLY A 326 8.83 10.47 21.12
CA GLY A 326 9.26 9.29 20.35
C GLY A 326 8.37 8.97 19.15
N TRP A 327 7.07 9.25 19.24
CA TRP A 327 6.13 9.04 18.16
C TRP A 327 6.02 10.16 17.14
N GLN A 328 6.59 11.34 17.44
CA GLN A 328 6.58 12.47 16.52
C GLN A 328 7.43 12.19 15.28
N PHE A 329 7.01 12.76 14.13
CA PHE A 329 7.81 12.66 12.91
C PHE A 329 9.14 13.38 13.10
N LEU A 330 10.24 12.74 12.76
CA LEU A 330 11.59 13.31 12.83
C LEU A 330 11.70 14.55 11.92
N PHE A 331 11.20 14.44 10.70
CA PHE A 331 11.15 15.50 9.70
C PHE A 331 9.76 16.14 9.68
N ALA A 332 9.46 16.90 10.71
CA ALA A 332 8.16 17.53 10.87
C ALA A 332 7.95 18.70 9.91
N SER A 333 6.73 18.88 9.42
CA SER A 333 6.33 20.06 8.65
C SER A 333 6.46 21.33 9.51
N ARG A 334 6.81 22.45 8.88
CA ARG A 334 6.80 23.76 9.53
C ARG A 334 5.39 24.20 9.92
N GLN A 335 4.39 23.83 9.14
CA GLN A 335 3.00 24.20 9.34
C GLN A 335 2.21 23.06 10.00
N LEU A 336 1.24 23.45 10.82
CA LEU A 336 0.21 22.54 11.29
C LEU A 336 -0.78 22.28 10.16
N SER A 337 -1.33 21.08 10.13
CA SER A 337 -2.32 20.67 9.13
C SER A 337 -3.43 19.86 9.78
N ARG A 338 -4.61 19.87 9.14
CA ARG A 338 -5.72 19.00 9.55
C ARG A 338 -5.61 17.65 8.83
N CYS A 339 -5.73 16.57 9.58
CA CYS A 339 -5.82 15.25 9.00
C CYS A 339 -7.05 15.15 8.09
N PRO A 340 -6.90 14.73 6.83
CA PRO A 340 -8.03 14.60 5.91
C PRO A 340 -9.09 13.56 6.34
N ARG A 341 -8.70 12.58 7.17
CA ARG A 341 -9.61 11.52 7.65
C ARG A 341 -10.32 11.88 8.94
N THR A 342 -9.61 12.52 9.89
CA THR A 342 -10.12 12.77 11.24
C THR A 342 -10.48 14.25 11.49
N GLY A 343 -10.06 15.18 10.62
CA GLY A 343 -10.20 16.62 10.79
C GLY A 343 -9.35 17.21 11.93
N ARG A 344 -8.63 16.38 12.69
CA ARG A 344 -7.83 16.82 13.84
C ARG A 344 -6.63 17.63 13.38
N LEU A 345 -6.33 18.72 14.11
CA LEU A 345 -5.16 19.54 13.90
C LEU A 345 -3.93 18.88 14.52
N GLY A 346 -2.83 18.84 13.79
CA GLY A 346 -1.56 18.29 14.27
C GLY A 346 -0.41 18.63 13.36
N ARG A 347 0.80 18.20 13.74
CA ARG A 347 1.99 18.40 12.92
C ARG A 347 2.32 17.14 12.16
N HIS A 348 2.19 17.20 10.85
CA HIS A 348 2.52 16.11 9.96
C HIS A 348 4.01 16.14 9.57
N HIS A 349 4.48 15.16 8.82
CA HIS A 349 5.84 15.17 8.25
C HIS A 349 5.98 16.21 7.13
N VAL A 350 7.22 16.53 6.75
CA VAL A 350 7.55 17.30 5.55
C VAL A 350 6.84 16.68 4.34
N HIS A 351 6.29 17.53 3.49
CA HIS A 351 5.60 17.07 2.28
C HIS A 351 6.62 16.48 1.29
N GLU A 352 6.33 15.31 0.75
CA GLU A 352 7.22 14.58 -0.15
C GLU A 352 7.61 15.37 -1.41
N ALA A 353 6.70 16.21 -1.90
CA ALA A 353 6.99 17.08 -3.06
C ALA A 353 8.11 18.08 -2.79
N SER A 354 8.31 18.51 -1.53
CA SER A 354 9.41 19.42 -1.19
C SER A 354 10.76 18.74 -1.35
N VAL A 355 10.88 17.50 -0.87
CA VAL A 355 12.10 16.68 -1.02
C VAL A 355 12.35 16.37 -2.49
N GLN A 356 11.29 15.95 -3.19
CA GLN A 356 11.37 15.60 -4.61
C GLN A 356 11.81 16.80 -5.47
N ARG A 357 11.29 17.98 -5.18
CA ARG A 357 11.66 19.23 -5.86
C ARG A 357 13.11 19.60 -5.58
N ALA A 358 13.55 19.57 -4.33
CA ALA A 358 14.93 19.89 -3.95
C ALA A 358 15.94 18.97 -4.64
N VAL A 359 15.69 17.67 -4.63
CA VAL A 359 16.53 16.67 -5.33
C VAL A 359 16.52 16.90 -6.85
N GLY A 360 15.36 17.19 -7.44
CA GLY A 360 15.26 17.49 -8.88
C GLY A 360 16.02 18.75 -9.28
N MET A 361 15.93 19.82 -8.49
CA MET A 361 16.66 21.08 -8.70
C MET A 361 18.19 20.87 -8.58
N ALA A 362 18.63 20.16 -7.53
CA ALA A 362 20.04 19.82 -7.35
C ALA A 362 20.57 18.96 -8.50
N GLY A 363 19.77 18.03 -9.00
CA GLY A 363 20.11 17.22 -10.17
C GLY A 363 20.30 18.05 -11.44
N ALA A 364 19.44 19.03 -11.67
CA ALA A 364 19.55 19.96 -12.78
C ALA A 364 20.80 20.85 -12.63
N ALA A 365 21.02 21.41 -11.44
CA ALA A 365 22.16 22.27 -11.12
C ALA A 365 23.51 21.52 -11.21
N ALA A 366 23.51 20.21 -11.00
CA ALA A 366 24.70 19.37 -11.17
C ALA A 366 25.16 19.25 -12.64
N GLY A 367 24.35 19.70 -13.61
CA GLY A 367 24.67 19.61 -15.03
C GLY A 367 24.72 18.17 -15.57
N LEU A 368 24.02 17.25 -14.92
CA LEU A 368 23.99 15.84 -15.33
C LEU A 368 22.90 15.62 -16.37
N ASN A 369 23.24 15.00 -17.47
CA ASN A 369 22.29 14.59 -18.51
C ASN A 369 21.47 13.35 -18.08
N LYS A 370 20.94 13.39 -16.87
CA LYS A 370 20.16 12.32 -16.26
C LYS A 370 18.98 12.91 -15.49
N ARG A 371 17.79 12.35 -15.64
CA ARG A 371 16.63 12.77 -14.84
C ARG A 371 16.73 12.20 -13.42
N ILE A 372 17.06 13.08 -12.46
CA ILE A 372 17.31 12.70 -11.07
C ILE A 372 16.04 12.94 -10.22
N HIS A 373 15.71 11.97 -9.40
CA HIS A 373 14.63 12.01 -8.42
C HIS A 373 15.00 11.17 -7.18
N CYS A 374 14.23 11.25 -6.10
CA CYS A 374 14.54 10.54 -4.86
C CYS A 374 14.78 9.04 -5.03
N HIS A 375 14.09 8.38 -5.95
CA HIS A 375 14.28 6.95 -6.22
C HIS A 375 15.62 6.65 -6.90
N THR A 376 16.21 7.62 -7.61
CA THR A 376 17.54 7.50 -8.21
C THR A 376 18.60 7.25 -7.15
N PHE A 377 18.53 7.93 -6.00
CA PHE A 377 19.43 7.67 -4.88
C PHE A 377 19.34 6.22 -4.36
N ARG A 378 18.13 5.69 -4.23
CA ARG A 378 17.94 4.31 -3.81
C ARG A 378 18.44 3.31 -4.85
N HIS A 379 18.29 3.59 -6.14
CA HIS A 379 18.84 2.76 -7.20
C HIS A 379 20.38 2.79 -7.19
N SER A 380 20.96 3.97 -7.02
CA SER A 380 22.42 4.12 -6.91
C SER A 380 22.97 3.42 -5.65
N PHE A 381 22.30 3.55 -4.50
CA PHE A 381 22.66 2.81 -3.28
C PHE A 381 22.71 1.30 -3.54
N ALA A 382 21.64 0.74 -4.12
CA ALA A 382 21.57 -0.70 -4.38
C ALA A 382 22.65 -1.16 -5.37
N THR A 383 22.86 -0.41 -6.45
CA THR A 383 23.89 -0.71 -7.45
C THR A 383 25.29 -0.64 -6.87
N HIS A 384 25.59 0.40 -6.07
CA HIS A 384 26.90 0.52 -5.42
C HIS A 384 27.17 -0.59 -4.39
N LEU A 385 26.12 -1.14 -3.73
CA LEU A 385 26.30 -2.31 -2.88
C LEU A 385 26.62 -3.57 -3.70
N VAL A 386 25.96 -3.77 -4.85
CA VAL A 386 26.29 -4.86 -5.78
C VAL A 386 27.73 -4.73 -6.27
N GLU A 387 28.15 -3.53 -6.67
CA GLU A 387 29.53 -3.25 -7.12
C GLU A 387 30.58 -3.52 -6.05
N ARG A 388 30.20 -3.35 -4.77
CA ARG A 388 31.05 -3.69 -3.61
C ARG A 388 31.02 -5.18 -3.23
N GLY A 389 30.30 -6.01 -3.98
CA GLY A 389 30.23 -7.45 -3.76
C GLY A 389 29.27 -7.90 -2.67
N ILE A 390 28.38 -7.02 -2.19
CA ILE A 390 27.34 -7.42 -1.23
C ILE A 390 26.35 -8.33 -1.94
N ASP A 391 26.01 -9.44 -1.30
CA ASP A 391 25.09 -10.43 -1.88
C ASP A 391 23.68 -9.87 -2.07
N LEU A 392 23.00 -10.37 -3.10
CA LEU A 392 21.68 -9.88 -3.51
C LEU A 392 20.59 -10.10 -2.46
N ARG A 393 20.72 -11.12 -1.62
CA ARG A 393 19.75 -11.42 -0.57
C ARG A 393 19.83 -10.37 0.56
N THR A 394 21.03 -10.02 0.97
CA THR A 394 21.27 -8.92 1.91
C THR A 394 20.70 -7.60 1.36
N ILE A 395 20.98 -7.28 0.09
CA ILE A 395 20.44 -6.09 -0.56
C ILE A 395 18.90 -6.14 -0.62
N GLN A 396 18.31 -7.29 -0.93
CA GLN A 396 16.86 -7.49 -0.92
C GLN A 396 16.24 -7.16 0.44
N VAL A 397 16.84 -7.65 1.52
CA VAL A 397 16.40 -7.41 2.90
C VAL A 397 16.51 -5.92 3.25
N LEU A 398 17.66 -5.30 3.01
CA LEU A 398 17.90 -3.87 3.25
C LEU A 398 16.89 -2.98 2.52
N LEU A 399 16.59 -3.30 1.27
CA LEU A 399 15.63 -2.56 0.47
C LEU A 399 14.17 -2.91 0.83
N GLY A 400 13.90 -4.05 1.45
CA GLY A 400 12.53 -4.54 1.69
C GLY A 400 11.81 -4.81 0.37
N HIS A 401 12.45 -5.58 -0.54
CA HIS A 401 11.82 -6.09 -1.74
C HIS A 401 11.16 -7.43 -1.46
N GLU A 402 9.90 -7.59 -1.84
CA GLU A 402 9.15 -8.85 -1.68
C GLU A 402 9.73 -9.96 -2.55
N SER A 403 10.14 -9.62 -3.78
CA SER A 403 10.73 -10.55 -4.75
C SER A 403 12.19 -10.22 -4.99
N LEU A 404 13.02 -11.27 -5.08
CA LEU A 404 14.43 -11.16 -5.50
C LEU A 404 14.54 -10.61 -6.93
N GLU A 405 13.58 -10.90 -7.80
CA GLU A 405 13.52 -10.38 -9.17
C GLU A 405 13.61 -8.84 -9.21
N THR A 406 12.97 -8.17 -8.23
CA THR A 406 13.05 -6.71 -8.12
C THR A 406 14.47 -6.23 -7.78
N THR A 407 15.27 -7.06 -7.10
CA THR A 407 16.66 -6.74 -6.73
C THR A 407 17.63 -7.10 -7.85
N MET A 408 17.35 -8.15 -8.61
CA MET A 408 18.17 -8.58 -9.75
C MET A 408 18.33 -7.50 -10.82
N ILE A 409 17.42 -6.53 -10.92
CA ILE A 409 17.55 -5.42 -11.88
C ILE A 409 18.86 -4.63 -11.69
N TYR A 410 19.42 -4.62 -10.48
CA TYR A 410 20.67 -3.92 -10.18
C TYR A 410 21.90 -4.64 -10.70
N THR A 411 21.86 -5.96 -10.91
CA THR A 411 22.96 -6.72 -11.51
C THR A 411 23.18 -6.35 -12.99
N HIS A 412 22.11 -5.94 -13.67
CA HIS A 412 22.17 -5.49 -15.05
C HIS A 412 22.71 -4.05 -15.22
N VAL A 413 22.75 -3.28 -14.13
CA VAL A 413 23.15 -1.86 -14.16
C VAL A 413 24.51 -1.65 -13.49
N ALA A 414 24.93 -2.55 -12.60
CA ALA A 414 26.23 -2.50 -11.95
C ALA A 414 27.36 -2.58 -12.99
N ARG A 415 28.40 -1.76 -12.81
CA ARG A 415 29.61 -1.76 -13.69
C ARG A 415 30.32 -3.11 -13.71
N LYS A 416 30.17 -3.94 -12.67
CA LYS A 416 30.60 -5.34 -12.56
C LYS A 416 29.57 -6.32 -13.11
N GLY A 417 28.61 -5.88 -13.95
CA GLY A 417 27.75 -6.75 -14.75
C GLY A 417 28.53 -7.51 -15.82
N PRO A 418 27.88 -8.12 -16.83
CA PRO A 418 28.60 -8.88 -17.89
C PRO A 418 29.72 -8.11 -18.56
N ALA A 419 29.62 -6.76 -18.59
CA ALA A 419 30.66 -5.86 -19.13
C ALA A 419 31.75 -5.48 -18.12
N GLY A 420 31.63 -5.84 -16.83
CA GLY A 420 32.59 -5.52 -15.77
C GLY A 420 33.26 -6.75 -15.16
N VAL A 421 32.98 -7.93 -15.68
CA VAL A 421 33.68 -9.16 -15.32
C VAL A 421 34.99 -9.17 -16.04
N THR A 422 36.11 -9.17 -15.30
CA THR A 422 37.44 -9.40 -15.87
C THR A 422 37.43 -10.80 -16.46
N SER A 423 37.87 -10.95 -17.72
CA SER A 423 37.98 -12.25 -18.35
C SER A 423 38.87 -13.15 -17.47
N PRO A 424 38.50 -14.41 -17.24
CA PRO A 424 39.43 -15.35 -16.61
C PRO A 424 40.77 -15.42 -17.32
N LEU A 425 40.78 -15.18 -18.62
CA LEU A 425 42.03 -15.13 -19.42
C LEU A 425 42.96 -13.98 -18.97
N ASP A 426 42.39 -12.82 -18.58
CA ASP A 426 43.18 -11.65 -18.16
C ASP A 426 43.74 -11.81 -16.73
N THR A 427 43.28 -12.83 -15.99
CA THR A 427 43.74 -13.16 -14.64
C THR A 427 44.58 -14.42 -14.59
N LEU A 428 44.81 -15.08 -15.73
CA LEU A 428 45.72 -16.21 -15.80
C LEU A 428 47.14 -15.75 -15.49
N PRO A 429 47.91 -16.52 -14.69
CA PRO A 429 49.31 -16.25 -14.48
C PRO A 429 50.04 -16.28 -15.83
N GLN A 430 50.87 -15.28 -16.05
CA GLN A 430 51.72 -15.29 -17.23
C GLN A 430 52.75 -16.41 -17.09
N VAL A 431 52.67 -17.40 -17.95
CA VAL A 431 53.68 -18.48 -18.04
C VAL A 431 54.83 -17.96 -18.85
N SER A 432 56.04 -17.99 -18.33
CA SER A 432 57.23 -17.52 -18.99
C SER A 432 57.59 -18.40 -20.19
N ALA A 433 58.25 -17.82 -21.18
CA ALA A 433 58.74 -18.59 -22.34
C ALA A 433 59.65 -19.74 -21.95
N GLU A 434 60.38 -19.61 -20.83
CA GLU A 434 61.26 -20.65 -20.27
C GLU A 434 60.42 -21.83 -19.68
N GLU A 435 59.35 -21.54 -18.93
CA GLU A 435 58.46 -22.58 -18.43
C GLU A 435 57.75 -23.34 -19.55
N ILE A 436 57.36 -22.63 -20.63
CA ILE A 436 56.77 -23.27 -21.83
C ILE A 436 57.78 -24.19 -22.50
N ARG A 437 59.02 -23.74 -22.69
CA ARG A 437 60.09 -24.56 -23.27
C ARG A 437 60.38 -25.78 -22.42
N ALA A 438 60.51 -25.62 -21.11
CA ALA A 438 60.77 -26.72 -20.19
C ALA A 438 59.63 -27.76 -20.22
N ALA A 439 58.34 -27.31 -20.30
CA ALA A 439 57.20 -28.20 -20.43
C ALA A 439 57.17 -28.96 -21.75
N VAL A 440 57.51 -28.30 -22.86
CA VAL A 440 57.62 -28.93 -24.20
C VAL A 440 58.77 -29.98 -24.22
N GLU A 441 59.91 -29.63 -23.70
CA GLU A 441 61.08 -30.57 -23.64
C GLU A 441 60.79 -31.74 -22.68
N ALA A 442 60.04 -31.55 -21.63
CA ALA A 442 59.61 -32.64 -20.76
C ALA A 442 58.64 -33.60 -21.47
N THR A 443 57.74 -33.04 -22.28
CA THR A 443 56.75 -33.83 -23.04
C THR A 443 57.47 -34.62 -24.18
N GLU A 444 58.43 -34.02 -24.85
CA GLU A 444 59.23 -34.71 -25.89
C GLU A 444 60.08 -35.80 -25.31
N ARG A 445 60.68 -35.65 -24.13
CA ARG A 445 61.40 -36.70 -23.41
C ARG A 445 60.52 -37.88 -23.00
N CYS A 446 59.28 -37.64 -22.63
CA CYS A 446 58.33 -38.72 -22.31
C CYS A 446 57.87 -39.45 -23.58
N ALA A 447 57.67 -38.73 -24.68
CA ALA A 447 57.30 -39.33 -25.99
C ALA A 447 58.47 -40.08 -26.71
N GLY A 448 59.73 -39.67 -26.46
CA GLY A 448 60.89 -40.33 -27.01
C GLY A 448 61.34 -41.60 -26.27
N GLY A 449 60.76 -41.87 -25.06
CA GLY A 449 61.11 -43.06 -24.27
C GLY A 449 60.31 -44.33 -24.58
N GLU A 450 59.30 -44.26 -25.40
CA GLU A 450 58.49 -45.45 -25.76
C GLU A 450 58.70 -46.07 -27.16
N VAL A 451 59.77 -45.72 -27.84
CA VAL A 451 60.11 -46.39 -29.11
C VAL A 451 61.31 -47.35 -28.90
N GLY A 452 61.08 -48.34 -28.02
CA GLY A 452 62.02 -49.42 -27.81
C GLY A 452 61.30 -50.73 -27.47
N ASN A 453 61.07 -51.58 -28.47
CA ASN A 453 60.72 -52.99 -28.36
C ASN A 453 59.29 -53.38 -27.97
N ALA A 454 58.51 -53.63 -28.96
CA ALA A 454 57.66 -54.79 -28.97
C ALA A 454 57.34 -55.19 -30.44
N ALA A 455 58.27 -55.86 -31.07
CA ALA A 455 57.96 -56.78 -32.15
C ALA A 455 57.28 -58.04 -31.48
N GLY A 456 56.11 -58.36 -31.93
CA GLY A 456 55.45 -59.57 -31.48
C GLY A 456 53.94 -59.59 -31.79
N SER A 457 53.64 -59.79 -33.10
CA SER A 457 52.33 -60.41 -33.47
C SER A 457 52.23 -61.80 -32.83
N PRO A 458 51.04 -62.45 -32.57
CA PRO A 458 50.08 -62.73 -33.65
C PRO A 458 48.60 -62.88 -33.26
N TYR A 459 47.76 -62.82 -34.27
CA TYR A 459 46.57 -63.60 -34.57
C TYR A 459 45.51 -63.89 -33.42
N ARG A 460 44.30 -63.65 -33.57
CA ARG A 460 43.24 -64.05 -34.52
C ARG A 460 41.99 -63.24 -34.23
#